data_98116d107f79150fd81a8fae8c19d4d0
#
_entry.id   98116d107f79150fd81a8fae8c19d4d0
#
_cell.length_a   1.000
_cell.length_b   1.000
_cell.length_c   1.000
_cell.angle_alpha   90.00
_cell.angle_beta   90.00
_cell.angle_gamma   90.00
#
_symmetry.space_group_name_H-M   'P 1'
#
loop_
_entity.id
_entity.type
_entity.pdbx_description
1 polymer ?
#
loop_
_entity_poly.entity_id
_entity_poly.type
_entity_poly.pdbx_seq_one_letter_code
_entity_poly.pdbx_strand_id
1 'polypeptide(L)'
;MSKRILSIILFSWLSMAASTAFAQQKTDTADTFRFVPQEDTFYLAREDNPQESVQSLSPTISQLSLRANLLRWATLTPDLGLEWRICPSWGIAVNGSWTSWSWNDKDRRYALWEVVPEVRYYMGEKKAWYLGAMFKTGQFNYKFSEAGKQGDLMGGGITAGYQLRLNKALDLDFNLGLGYLNADFEKYEVIDGVRVRRGNETKDWCGPINAGVTLVWKLF
;
A
#
# COMPACT_ATOMS: atom_id res chain seq x y z
N MET A 1 -24.33 21.05 1.43
CA MET A 1 -24.23 19.91 0.52
C MET A 1 -24.39 18.62 1.30
N SER A 2 -25.33 17.79 0.89
CA SER A 2 -25.77 16.60 1.67
C SER A 2 -24.65 15.56 1.78
N LYS A 3 -24.52 14.94 2.97
CA LYS A 3 -23.56 13.86 3.29
C LYS A 3 -23.63 12.66 2.33
N ARG A 4 -24.74 12.52 1.59
CA ARG A 4 -24.97 11.47 0.58
C ARG A 4 -24.19 11.71 -0.72
N ILE A 5 -23.88 12.96 -1.07
CA ILE A 5 -23.18 13.31 -2.31
C ILE A 5 -21.68 13.00 -2.18
N LEU A 6 -21.09 13.21 -1.02
CA LEU A 6 -19.67 12.94 -0.78
C LEU A 6 -19.36 11.42 -0.78
N SER A 7 -20.28 10.60 -0.28
CA SER A 7 -20.13 9.12 -0.32
C SER A 7 -20.28 8.57 -1.74
N ILE A 8 -21.13 9.17 -2.57
CA ILE A 8 -21.33 8.73 -3.94
C ILE A 8 -20.12 9.08 -4.81
N ILE A 9 -19.51 10.22 -4.58
CA ILE A 9 -18.29 10.65 -5.32
C ILE A 9 -17.10 9.75 -4.97
N LEU A 10 -16.93 9.37 -3.70
CA LEU A 10 -15.85 8.45 -3.30
C LEU A 10 -16.03 7.03 -3.87
N PHE A 11 -17.28 6.55 -3.98
CA PHE A 11 -17.58 5.22 -4.52
C PHE A 11 -17.48 5.18 -6.05
N SER A 12 -17.82 6.26 -6.76
CA SER A 12 -17.74 6.31 -8.22
C SER A 12 -16.30 6.38 -8.74
N TRP A 13 -15.37 6.95 -7.97
CA TRP A 13 -13.94 6.95 -8.34
C TRP A 13 -13.27 5.59 -8.15
N LEU A 14 -13.73 4.80 -7.19
CA LEU A 14 -13.18 3.46 -6.95
C LEU A 14 -13.65 2.44 -8.00
N SER A 15 -14.85 2.62 -8.59
CA SER A 15 -15.39 1.72 -9.62
C SER A 15 -14.83 2.00 -11.02
N MET A 16 -14.34 3.21 -11.29
CA MET A 16 -13.82 3.58 -12.61
C MET A 16 -12.37 3.13 -12.84
N ALA A 17 -11.59 2.91 -11.75
CA ALA A 17 -10.23 2.38 -11.84
C ALA A 17 -10.15 0.88 -12.10
N ALA A 18 -11.23 0.12 -11.86
CA ALA A 18 -11.26 -1.33 -12.04
C ALA A 18 -11.63 -1.76 -13.48
N SER A 19 -12.22 -0.88 -14.28
CA SER A 19 -12.77 -1.28 -15.59
C SER A 19 -11.79 -1.15 -16.75
N THR A 20 -10.68 -0.45 -16.61
CA THR A 20 -9.71 -0.22 -17.70
C THR A 20 -8.55 -1.22 -17.73
N ALA A 21 -8.38 -2.06 -16.70
CA ALA A 21 -7.30 -3.04 -16.65
C ALA A 21 -7.61 -4.37 -17.33
N PHE A 22 -8.86 -4.62 -17.75
CA PHE A 22 -9.29 -5.93 -18.32
C PHE A 22 -9.41 -5.97 -19.85
N ALA A 23 -9.14 -4.87 -20.55
CA ALA A 23 -9.42 -4.77 -21.99
C ALA A 23 -8.20 -4.95 -22.91
N GLN A 24 -7.00 -5.29 -22.41
CA GLN A 24 -5.81 -5.37 -23.26
C GLN A 24 -4.97 -6.64 -23.05
N GLN A 25 -5.64 -7.79 -23.16
CA GLN A 25 -4.92 -9.06 -23.30
C GLN A 25 -5.70 -10.03 -24.18
N LYS A 26 -5.75 -9.73 -25.48
CA LYS A 26 -6.10 -10.71 -26.51
C LYS A 26 -5.50 -10.24 -27.84
N THR A 27 -4.40 -10.86 -28.20
CA THR A 27 -3.88 -11.19 -29.53
C THR A 27 -2.36 -11.34 -29.44
N ASP A 28 -1.94 -12.55 -29.58
CA ASP A 28 -0.98 -13.06 -30.56
C ASP A 28 -0.41 -14.38 -30.05
N THR A 29 -1.07 -15.45 -30.41
CA THR A 29 -0.44 -16.77 -30.43
C THR A 29 -0.73 -17.34 -31.84
N ALA A 30 0.17 -17.03 -32.75
CA ALA A 30 0.29 -17.78 -34.00
C ALA A 30 1.55 -18.62 -33.86
N ASP A 31 1.41 -19.83 -33.34
CA ASP A 31 2.45 -20.84 -33.37
C ASP A 31 2.67 -21.29 -34.80
N THR A 32 3.76 -20.82 -35.40
CA THR A 32 4.25 -21.37 -36.64
C THR A 32 5.17 -22.54 -36.30
N PHE A 33 4.62 -23.74 -36.33
CA PHE A 33 5.41 -24.98 -36.30
C PHE A 33 6.27 -25.03 -37.57
N ARG A 34 7.56 -24.85 -37.43
CA ARG A 34 8.54 -25.05 -38.49
C ARG A 34 9.20 -26.40 -38.28
N PHE A 35 8.88 -27.34 -39.15
CA PHE A 35 9.58 -28.62 -39.27
C PHE A 35 11.00 -28.40 -39.82
N VAL A 36 12.03 -28.78 -39.09
CA VAL A 36 13.41 -28.80 -39.55
C VAL A 36 13.80 -30.26 -39.76
N PRO A 37 14.26 -30.64 -40.96
CA PRO A 37 14.75 -31.99 -41.19
C PRO A 37 16.07 -32.20 -40.46
N GLN A 38 16.22 -33.36 -39.88
CA GLN A 38 17.40 -33.84 -39.17
C GLN A 38 18.42 -34.32 -40.19
N GLU A 39 19.54 -33.64 -40.34
CA GLU A 39 20.70 -34.13 -41.03
C GLU A 39 21.76 -34.57 -40.00
N ASP A 40 22.20 -35.80 -40.16
CA ASP A 40 23.26 -36.43 -39.35
C ASP A 40 24.60 -35.78 -39.66
N THR A 41 25.18 -35.08 -38.69
CA THR A 41 26.58 -34.64 -38.78
C THR A 41 27.32 -34.92 -37.48
N PHE A 42 28.39 -35.65 -37.66
CA PHE A 42 29.40 -36.06 -36.72
C PHE A 42 30.02 -34.87 -35.98
N TYR A 43 29.93 -34.83 -34.63
CA TYR A 43 30.47 -33.73 -33.84
C TYR A 43 31.76 -34.14 -33.15
N LEU A 44 32.79 -33.40 -33.47
CA LEU A 44 34.02 -33.34 -32.70
C LEU A 44 33.68 -32.71 -31.34
N ALA A 45 34.15 -33.32 -30.29
CA ALA A 45 33.99 -32.88 -28.91
C ALA A 45 34.51 -31.43 -28.76
N ARG A 46 33.62 -30.54 -28.41
CA ARG A 46 33.98 -29.19 -27.98
C ARG A 46 34.36 -29.27 -26.51
N GLU A 47 35.56 -28.91 -26.21
CA GLU A 47 36.06 -28.74 -24.85
C GLU A 47 35.11 -27.84 -24.07
N ASP A 48 34.48 -28.42 -23.07
CA ASP A 48 33.68 -27.70 -22.09
C ASP A 48 34.60 -26.76 -21.31
N ASN A 49 34.45 -25.49 -21.56
CA ASN A 49 35.09 -24.45 -20.76
C ASN A 49 34.36 -24.37 -19.41
N PRO A 50 35.01 -24.72 -18.26
CA PRO A 50 34.35 -24.77 -16.96
C PRO A 50 34.06 -23.41 -16.35
N GLN A 51 34.02 -22.34 -17.13
CA GLN A 51 33.87 -20.97 -16.59
C GLN A 51 32.46 -20.38 -16.68
N GLU A 52 31.44 -21.12 -17.11
CA GLU A 52 30.10 -20.55 -17.27
C GLU A 52 29.06 -21.01 -16.24
N SER A 53 29.47 -21.64 -15.15
CA SER A 53 28.58 -22.02 -14.07
C SER A 53 28.92 -21.43 -12.70
N VAL A 54 29.67 -20.34 -12.65
CA VAL A 54 29.62 -19.47 -11.50
C VAL A 54 28.42 -18.54 -11.71
N GLN A 55 27.21 -19.07 -11.64
CA GLN A 55 26.09 -18.27 -11.18
C GLN A 55 26.53 -17.69 -9.85
N SER A 56 26.95 -16.42 -9.91
CA SER A 56 27.21 -15.65 -8.72
C SER A 56 25.99 -15.81 -7.82
N LEU A 57 26.12 -16.56 -6.76
CA LEU A 57 25.32 -16.41 -5.57
C LEU A 57 25.55 -14.98 -5.13
N SER A 58 24.84 -14.05 -5.79
CA SER A 58 24.76 -12.69 -5.30
C SER A 58 24.30 -12.82 -3.86
N PRO A 59 25.08 -12.38 -2.89
CA PRO A 59 24.65 -12.43 -1.51
C PRO A 59 23.27 -11.82 -1.48
N THR A 60 22.35 -12.41 -0.73
CA THR A 60 21.00 -11.90 -0.55
C THR A 60 21.16 -10.55 0.15
N ILE A 61 21.34 -9.50 -0.63
CA ILE A 61 21.53 -8.15 -0.12
C ILE A 61 20.16 -7.76 0.42
N SER A 62 20.09 -7.59 1.73
CA SER A 62 18.94 -7.00 2.37
C SER A 62 18.68 -5.64 1.74
N GLN A 63 17.52 -5.47 1.12
CA GLN A 63 17.18 -4.25 0.39
C GLN A 63 16.37 -3.33 1.28
N LEU A 64 16.83 -2.10 1.46
CA LEU A 64 16.08 -1.03 2.09
C LEU A 64 15.42 -0.15 1.02
N SER A 65 14.15 0.18 1.23
CA SER A 65 13.36 1.01 0.32
C SER A 65 12.59 2.08 1.08
N LEU A 66 12.52 3.29 0.50
CA LEU A 66 11.64 4.36 0.95
C LEU A 66 10.29 4.21 0.25
N ARG A 67 9.21 4.49 0.99
CA ARG A 67 7.83 4.34 0.53
C ARG A 67 7.06 5.64 0.69
N ALA A 68 6.21 5.97 -0.29
CA ALA A 68 5.30 7.12 -0.22
C ALA A 68 3.95 6.73 -0.83
N ASN A 69 2.89 6.76 -0.03
CA ASN A 69 1.54 6.40 -0.49
C ASN A 69 0.88 7.60 -1.19
N LEU A 70 0.91 7.58 -2.52
CA LEU A 70 0.40 8.66 -3.36
C LEU A 70 -1.11 8.88 -3.18
N LEU A 71 -1.88 7.82 -2.91
CA LEU A 71 -3.32 7.92 -2.67
C LEU A 71 -3.60 8.75 -1.39
N ARG A 72 -2.79 8.57 -0.34
CA ARG A 72 -2.88 9.36 0.88
C ARG A 72 -2.42 10.80 0.67
N TRP A 73 -1.36 11.00 -0.09
CA TRP A 73 -0.92 12.36 -0.46
C TRP A 73 -2.00 13.12 -1.23
N ALA A 74 -2.74 12.44 -2.12
CA ALA A 74 -3.88 13.03 -2.83
C ALA A 74 -5.01 13.48 -1.89
N THR A 75 -5.13 12.86 -0.71
CA THR A 75 -6.09 13.26 0.34
C THR A 75 -5.50 14.24 1.36
N LEU A 76 -4.38 14.90 1.03
CA LEU A 76 -3.66 15.85 1.88
C LEU A 76 -3.20 15.24 3.22
N THR A 77 -2.95 13.94 3.23
CA THR A 77 -2.41 13.23 4.38
C THR A 77 -1.06 12.63 3.98
N PRO A 78 0.05 13.37 4.14
CA PRO A 78 1.39 12.84 3.87
C PRO A 78 1.61 11.51 4.56
N ASP A 79 2.11 10.54 3.79
CA ASP A 79 2.43 9.19 4.24
C ASP A 79 3.81 8.83 3.71
N LEU A 80 4.69 8.46 4.62
CA LEU A 80 6.03 7.99 4.33
C LEU A 80 6.29 6.70 5.11
N GLY A 81 7.10 5.85 4.52
CA GLY A 81 7.46 4.59 5.16
C GLY A 81 8.81 4.06 4.71
N LEU A 82 9.24 3.05 5.41
CA LEU A 82 10.43 2.27 5.09
C LEU A 82 10.02 0.81 4.94
N GLU A 83 10.64 0.14 3.99
CA GLU A 83 10.53 -1.30 3.82
C GLU A 83 11.91 -1.91 3.78
N TRP A 84 12.12 -2.90 4.62
CA TRP A 84 13.34 -3.70 4.65
C TRP A 84 13.03 -5.13 4.20
N ARG A 85 13.53 -5.51 3.03
CA ARG A 85 13.51 -6.89 2.56
C ARG A 85 14.67 -7.65 3.18
N ILE A 86 14.36 -8.51 4.13
CA ILE A 86 15.34 -9.35 4.84
C ILE A 86 15.86 -10.43 3.89
N CYS A 87 14.97 -10.99 3.07
CA CYS A 87 15.28 -11.98 2.04
C CYS A 87 14.30 -11.82 0.87
N PRO A 88 14.49 -12.52 -0.27
CA PRO A 88 13.61 -12.35 -1.43
C PRO A 88 12.13 -12.56 -1.17
N SER A 89 11.78 -13.38 -0.17
CA SER A 89 10.39 -13.73 0.15
C SER A 89 9.83 -12.99 1.36
N TRP A 90 10.65 -12.38 2.23
CA TRP A 90 10.17 -11.74 3.44
C TRP A 90 10.64 -10.29 3.56
N GLY A 91 9.71 -9.43 3.93
CA GLY A 91 9.97 -8.03 4.21
C GLY A 91 9.20 -7.53 5.43
N ILE A 92 9.73 -6.49 6.04
CA ILE A 92 9.08 -5.71 7.09
C ILE A 92 8.92 -4.30 6.56
N ALA A 93 7.72 -3.75 6.64
CA ALA A 93 7.43 -2.37 6.28
C ALA A 93 6.85 -1.63 7.48
N VAL A 94 7.17 -0.34 7.58
CA VAL A 94 6.55 0.56 8.54
C VAL A 94 6.17 1.83 7.79
N ASN A 95 4.89 2.16 7.76
CA ASN A 95 4.38 3.38 7.16
C ASN A 95 3.87 4.30 8.28
N GLY A 96 4.11 5.58 8.14
CA GLY A 96 3.63 6.62 9.02
C GLY A 96 2.92 7.71 8.26
N SER A 97 1.75 8.11 8.73
CA SER A 97 1.00 9.23 8.17
C SER A 97 0.82 10.29 9.23
N TRP A 98 0.99 11.55 8.81
CA TRP A 98 0.77 12.68 9.70
C TRP A 98 0.12 13.83 8.94
N THR A 99 -0.91 14.40 9.54
CA THR A 99 -1.57 15.60 8.99
C THR A 99 -2.16 16.44 10.10
N SER A 100 -2.14 17.77 9.91
CA SER A 100 -2.79 18.71 10.82
C SER A 100 -3.23 19.95 10.03
N TRP A 101 -4.50 19.97 9.68
CA TRP A 101 -5.10 21.10 8.96
C TRP A 101 -6.12 21.81 9.84
N SER A 102 -6.08 23.12 9.85
CA SER A 102 -7.10 23.97 10.46
C SER A 102 -7.45 25.12 9.50
N TRP A 103 -8.73 25.43 9.40
CA TRP A 103 -9.26 26.51 8.55
C TRP A 103 -10.45 27.17 9.21
N ASN A 104 -10.93 28.26 8.63
CA ASN A 104 -12.03 29.06 9.17
C ASN A 104 -11.74 29.55 10.60
N ASP A 105 -10.65 30.31 10.79
CA ASP A 105 -10.18 30.85 12.07
C ASP A 105 -10.04 29.79 13.19
N LYS A 106 -9.59 28.58 12.81
CA LYS A 106 -9.45 27.38 13.66
C LYS A 106 -10.77 26.75 14.10
N ASP A 107 -11.88 27.20 13.55
CA ASP A 107 -13.19 26.64 13.87
C ASP A 107 -13.40 25.25 13.29
N ARG A 108 -12.63 24.89 12.22
CA ARG A 108 -12.58 23.56 11.65
C ARG A 108 -11.18 23.00 11.73
N ARG A 109 -11.10 21.74 12.11
CA ARG A 109 -9.83 21.03 12.30
C ARG A 109 -9.91 19.59 11.78
N TYR A 110 -8.83 19.18 11.13
CA TYR A 110 -8.56 17.78 10.80
C TYR A 110 -7.11 17.48 11.15
N ALA A 111 -6.90 16.64 12.14
CA ALA A 111 -5.58 16.16 12.53
C ALA A 111 -5.62 14.65 12.67
N LEU A 112 -4.62 13.99 12.11
CA LEU A 112 -4.45 12.55 12.16
C LEU A 112 -2.95 12.25 12.22
N TRP A 113 -2.56 11.31 13.08
CA TRP A 113 -1.32 10.59 12.92
C TRP A 113 -1.58 9.10 13.08
N GLU A 114 -0.88 8.30 12.32
CA GLU A 114 -0.96 6.85 12.41
C GLU A 114 0.36 6.21 12.03
N VAL A 115 0.60 5.03 12.60
CA VAL A 115 1.73 4.17 12.28
C VAL A 115 1.19 2.78 11.95
N VAL A 116 1.71 2.20 10.87
CA VAL A 116 1.28 0.91 10.33
C VAL A 116 2.50 0.02 10.08
N PRO A 117 2.97 -0.73 11.09
CA PRO A 117 3.90 -1.83 10.85
C PRO A 117 3.21 -2.98 10.12
N GLU A 118 3.95 -3.62 9.22
CA GLU A 118 3.47 -4.69 8.37
C GLU A 118 4.58 -5.69 8.11
N VAL A 119 4.26 -6.99 8.20
CA VAL A 119 5.14 -8.07 7.76
C VAL A 119 4.58 -8.61 6.45
N ARG A 120 5.44 -8.79 5.45
CA ARG A 120 5.07 -9.18 4.08
C ARG A 120 5.75 -10.45 3.65
N TYR A 121 4.98 -11.31 3.00
CA TYR A 121 5.49 -12.49 2.33
C TYR A 121 5.30 -12.35 0.82
N TYR A 122 6.41 -12.31 0.09
CA TYR A 122 6.45 -12.14 -1.36
C TYR A 122 6.45 -13.48 -2.08
N MET A 123 5.58 -13.63 -3.09
CA MET A 123 5.36 -14.88 -3.83
C MET A 123 5.51 -14.69 -5.33
N GLY A 124 5.53 -15.86 -6.03
CA GLY A 124 5.77 -15.94 -7.46
C GLY A 124 7.27 -15.82 -7.81
N GLU A 125 7.62 -16.15 -9.02
CA GLU A 125 9.01 -16.12 -9.50
C GLU A 125 9.60 -14.71 -9.44
N LYS A 126 8.83 -13.70 -9.85
CA LYS A 126 9.24 -12.29 -9.86
C LYS A 126 9.11 -11.61 -8.50
N LYS A 127 8.58 -12.30 -7.48
CA LYS A 127 8.29 -11.73 -6.14
C LYS A 127 7.51 -10.42 -6.21
N ALA A 128 6.56 -10.34 -7.13
CA ALA A 128 5.75 -9.14 -7.36
C ALA A 128 4.47 -9.13 -6.52
N TRP A 129 3.87 -10.28 -6.27
CA TRP A 129 2.72 -10.42 -5.39
C TRP A 129 3.15 -10.60 -3.95
N TYR A 130 2.37 -10.08 -3.02
CA TYR A 130 2.58 -10.36 -1.60
C TYR A 130 1.28 -10.44 -0.81
N LEU A 131 1.36 -11.17 0.28
CA LEU A 131 0.41 -11.12 1.38
C LEU A 131 1.13 -10.60 2.62
N GLY A 132 0.44 -9.83 3.44
CA GLY A 132 1.00 -9.28 4.65
C GLY A 132 0.04 -9.36 5.83
N ALA A 133 0.60 -9.23 7.01
CA ALA A 133 -0.12 -8.98 8.24
C ALA A 133 0.27 -7.60 8.74
N MET A 134 -0.72 -6.76 9.02
CA MET A 134 -0.48 -5.39 9.48
C MET A 134 -1.16 -5.13 10.81
N PHE A 135 -0.55 -4.23 11.55
CA PHE A 135 -1.13 -3.59 12.71
C PHE A 135 -1.24 -2.09 12.44
N LYS A 136 -2.28 -1.45 12.93
CA LYS A 136 -2.51 -0.01 12.76
C LYS A 136 -2.81 0.62 14.11
N THR A 137 -2.12 1.70 14.42
CA THR A 137 -2.39 2.51 15.61
C THR A 137 -2.20 3.98 15.29
N GLY A 138 -2.96 4.84 15.95
CA GLY A 138 -2.88 6.27 15.74
C GLY A 138 -3.91 7.05 16.53
N GLN A 139 -3.93 8.35 16.29
CA GLN A 139 -4.90 9.26 16.90
C GLN A 139 -5.49 10.18 15.85
N PHE A 140 -6.72 10.55 16.07
CA PHE A 140 -7.41 11.49 15.21
C PHE A 140 -8.12 12.58 16.03
N ASN A 141 -8.18 13.78 15.43
CA ASN A 141 -8.99 14.87 15.95
C ASN A 141 -9.62 15.60 14.76
N TYR A 142 -10.91 15.49 14.62
CA TYR A 142 -11.62 16.19 13.59
C TYR A 142 -12.80 16.99 14.14
N LYS A 143 -12.93 18.22 13.66
CA LYS A 143 -14.01 19.14 13.92
C LYS A 143 -14.44 19.77 12.59
N PHE A 144 -15.59 19.36 12.08
CA PHE A 144 -16.15 19.92 10.84
C PHE A 144 -17.39 20.80 11.09
N SER A 145 -17.83 20.89 12.36
CA SER A 145 -18.95 21.70 12.84
C SER A 145 -18.64 22.14 14.26
N GLU A 146 -19.61 22.67 15.00
CA GLU A 146 -19.49 23.00 16.42
C GLU A 146 -19.10 21.77 17.26
N ALA A 147 -19.51 20.57 16.83
CA ALA A 147 -19.13 19.32 17.47
C ALA A 147 -17.88 18.72 16.83
N GLY A 148 -16.94 18.29 17.66
CA GLY A 148 -15.72 17.59 17.27
C GLY A 148 -15.62 16.21 17.91
N LYS A 149 -14.73 15.39 17.33
CA LYS A 149 -14.38 14.07 17.87
C LYS A 149 -12.85 13.94 17.90
N GLN A 150 -12.37 13.45 19.02
CA GLN A 150 -10.96 13.16 19.22
C GLN A 150 -10.82 11.81 19.89
N GLY A 151 -9.89 10.99 19.40
CA GLY A 151 -9.69 9.68 19.98
C GLY A 151 -8.52 8.93 19.39
N ASP A 152 -8.41 7.71 19.88
CA ASP A 152 -7.41 6.75 19.47
C ASP A 152 -8.02 5.77 18.49
N LEU A 153 -7.21 5.25 17.60
CA LEU A 153 -7.56 4.16 16.72
C LEU A 153 -6.52 3.04 16.85
N MET A 154 -7.00 1.81 16.90
CA MET A 154 -6.15 0.64 16.97
C MET A 154 -6.82 -0.52 16.24
N GLY A 155 -6.03 -1.30 15.50
CA GLY A 155 -6.55 -2.44 14.78
C GLY A 155 -5.48 -3.24 14.07
N GLY A 156 -5.92 -4.22 13.30
CA GLY A 156 -5.03 -5.05 12.53
C GLY A 156 -5.79 -5.81 11.46
N GLY A 157 -5.04 -6.38 10.53
CA GLY A 157 -5.62 -7.10 9.41
C GLY A 157 -4.59 -7.74 8.52
N ILE A 158 -5.08 -8.22 7.40
CA ILE A 158 -4.27 -8.80 6.33
C ILE A 158 -4.21 -7.82 5.16
N THR A 159 -3.08 -7.77 4.49
CA THR A 159 -2.88 -7.01 3.26
C THR A 159 -2.58 -7.94 2.11
N ALA A 160 -3.04 -7.56 0.93
CA ALA A 160 -2.61 -8.15 -0.32
C ALA A 160 -2.16 -7.03 -1.26
N GLY A 161 -1.11 -7.27 -2.01
CA GLY A 161 -0.61 -6.27 -2.94
C GLY A 161 0.21 -6.82 -4.08
N TYR A 162 0.46 -5.93 -5.02
CA TYR A 162 1.24 -6.19 -6.22
C TYR A 162 2.24 -5.06 -6.45
N GLN A 163 3.52 -5.40 -6.58
CA GLN A 163 4.58 -4.46 -6.92
C GLN A 163 4.91 -4.52 -8.41
N LEU A 164 4.57 -3.44 -9.10
CA LEU A 164 4.94 -3.22 -10.49
C LEU A 164 6.32 -2.57 -10.55
N ARG A 165 7.29 -3.25 -11.14
CA ARG A 165 8.63 -2.70 -11.35
C ARG A 165 8.60 -1.68 -12.48
N LEU A 166 8.90 -0.42 -12.18
CA LEU A 166 9.01 0.65 -13.17
C LEU A 166 10.43 0.70 -13.75
N ASN A 167 11.44 0.64 -12.87
CA ASN A 167 12.85 0.60 -13.26
C ASN A 167 13.69 -0.10 -12.17
N LYS A 168 15.03 0.02 -12.26
CA LYS A 168 15.94 -0.62 -11.29
C LYS A 168 15.79 -0.07 -9.87
N ALA A 169 15.44 1.21 -9.74
CA ALA A 169 15.35 1.93 -8.46
C ALA A 169 13.92 2.17 -7.98
N LEU A 170 12.91 2.10 -8.86
CA LEU A 170 11.54 2.48 -8.54
C LEU A 170 10.55 1.35 -8.85
N ASP A 171 9.69 1.07 -7.90
CA ASP A 171 8.51 0.21 -8.04
C ASP A 171 7.23 1.01 -7.70
N LEU A 172 6.11 0.59 -8.23
CA LEU A 172 4.78 1.05 -7.84
C LEU A 172 4.04 -0.10 -7.16
N ASP A 173 3.62 0.10 -5.93
CA ASP A 173 2.98 -0.89 -5.07
C ASP A 173 1.49 -0.58 -4.92
N PHE A 174 0.65 -1.47 -5.39
CA PHE A 174 -0.80 -1.45 -5.21
C PHE A 174 -1.16 -2.37 -4.06
N ASN A 175 -1.84 -1.85 -3.04
CA ASN A 175 -2.20 -2.64 -1.88
C ASN A 175 -3.61 -2.36 -1.38
N LEU A 176 -4.21 -3.39 -0.80
CA LEU A 176 -5.48 -3.34 -0.11
C LEU A 176 -5.36 -4.16 1.18
N GLY A 177 -5.78 -3.56 2.28
CA GLY A 177 -5.82 -4.19 3.59
C GLY A 177 -7.24 -4.34 4.10
N LEU A 178 -7.58 -5.54 4.53
CA LEU A 178 -8.84 -5.87 5.18
C LEU A 178 -8.57 -6.25 6.62
N GLY A 179 -9.42 -5.80 7.54
CA GLY A 179 -9.21 -6.11 8.94
C GLY A 179 -10.26 -5.49 9.86
N TYR A 180 -9.90 -5.47 11.13
CA TYR A 180 -10.70 -4.90 12.20
C TYR A 180 -10.01 -3.65 12.74
N LEU A 181 -10.78 -2.60 12.98
CA LEU A 181 -10.34 -1.33 13.54
C LEU A 181 -11.30 -0.93 14.66
N ASN A 182 -10.76 -0.70 15.83
CA ASN A 182 -11.46 -0.12 16.98
C ASN A 182 -11.05 1.35 17.10
N ALA A 183 -12.02 2.22 17.35
CA ALA A 183 -11.82 3.63 17.59
C ALA A 183 -12.53 4.06 18.86
N ASP A 184 -11.77 4.44 19.87
CA ASP A 184 -12.25 5.03 21.10
C ASP A 184 -12.13 6.54 21.02
N PHE A 185 -13.23 7.26 21.14
CA PHE A 185 -13.22 8.71 20.97
C PHE A 185 -14.16 9.46 21.90
N GLU A 186 -13.74 10.67 22.22
CA GLU A 186 -14.54 11.65 22.94
C GLU A 186 -15.25 12.58 21.96
N LYS A 187 -16.52 12.82 22.19
CA LYS A 187 -17.28 13.89 21.58
C LYS A 187 -17.14 15.17 22.39
N TYR A 188 -16.89 16.27 21.73
CA TYR A 188 -16.84 17.60 22.36
C TYR A 188 -17.55 18.64 21.51
N GLU A 189 -18.05 19.66 22.16
CA GLU A 189 -18.59 20.87 21.55
C GLU A 189 -17.79 22.07 22.03
N VAL A 190 -17.70 23.10 21.19
CA VAL A 190 -17.11 24.38 21.57
C VAL A 190 -18.24 25.37 21.75
N ILE A 191 -18.47 25.80 22.99
CA ILE A 191 -19.49 26.78 23.38
C ILE A 191 -18.73 27.99 23.92
N ASP A 192 -18.95 29.16 23.35
CA ASP A 192 -18.27 30.41 23.74
C ASP A 192 -16.74 30.30 23.85
N GLY A 193 -16.12 29.52 22.94
CA GLY A 193 -14.67 29.29 22.93
C GLY A 193 -14.19 28.27 23.95
N VAL A 194 -15.09 27.70 24.78
CA VAL A 194 -14.76 26.66 25.78
C VAL A 194 -15.12 25.29 25.23
N ARG A 195 -14.16 24.36 25.32
CA ARG A 195 -14.39 22.97 24.93
C ARG A 195 -15.14 22.20 26.03
N VAL A 196 -16.36 21.78 25.72
CA VAL A 196 -17.22 21.00 26.61
C VAL A 196 -17.28 19.56 26.14
N ARG A 197 -16.90 18.61 27.02
CA ARG A 197 -16.98 17.17 26.76
C ARG A 197 -18.44 16.71 26.80
N ARG A 198 -18.86 15.95 25.77
CA ARG A 198 -20.25 15.45 25.65
C ARG A 198 -20.38 13.93 25.85
N GLY A 199 -19.27 13.21 26.03
CA GLY A 199 -19.26 11.77 26.29
C GLY A 199 -18.21 11.02 25.51
N ASN A 200 -18.04 9.74 25.86
CA ASN A 200 -17.14 8.80 25.18
C ASN A 200 -17.96 7.82 24.36
N GLU A 201 -17.43 7.46 23.22
CA GLU A 201 -17.97 6.39 22.38
C GLU A 201 -16.85 5.52 21.84
N THR A 202 -17.14 4.24 21.72
CA THR A 202 -16.30 3.26 21.02
C THR A 202 -17.01 2.85 19.75
N LYS A 203 -16.27 2.75 18.66
CA LYS A 203 -16.79 2.29 17.37
C LYS A 203 -15.88 1.25 16.77
N ASP A 204 -16.47 0.12 16.46
CA ASP A 204 -15.82 -0.99 15.76
C ASP A 204 -16.10 -0.93 14.27
N TRP A 205 -15.10 -1.27 13.48
CA TRP A 205 -15.19 -1.37 12.04
C TRP A 205 -14.50 -2.64 11.56
N CYS A 206 -15.22 -3.43 10.74
CA CYS A 206 -14.66 -4.59 10.04
C CYS A 206 -14.81 -4.37 8.55
N GLY A 207 -13.70 -4.42 7.81
CA GLY A 207 -13.70 -4.16 6.38
C GLY A 207 -12.37 -3.61 5.87
N PRO A 208 -12.38 -2.82 4.78
CA PRO A 208 -11.16 -2.18 4.28
C PRO A 208 -10.63 -1.17 5.31
N ILE A 209 -9.39 -1.37 5.77
CA ILE A 209 -8.73 -0.50 6.75
C ILE A 209 -7.44 0.13 6.21
N ASN A 210 -6.99 -0.33 5.06
CA ASN A 210 -5.85 0.26 4.34
C ASN A 210 -6.04 0.11 2.83
N ALA A 211 -5.65 1.14 2.09
CA ALA A 211 -5.55 1.09 0.64
C ALA A 211 -4.39 2.01 0.20
N GLY A 212 -3.64 1.60 -0.81
CA GLY A 212 -2.50 2.37 -1.25
C GLY A 212 -2.13 2.16 -2.71
N VAL A 213 -1.69 3.26 -3.30
CA VAL A 213 -0.86 3.31 -4.49
C VAL A 213 0.44 3.95 -4.04
N THR A 214 1.46 3.13 -3.79
CA THR A 214 2.68 3.55 -3.10
C THR A 214 3.86 3.52 -4.04
N LEU A 215 4.55 4.65 -4.16
CA LEU A 215 5.85 4.71 -4.81
C LEU A 215 6.90 4.13 -3.87
N VAL A 216 7.68 3.18 -4.37
CA VAL A 216 8.73 2.49 -3.61
C VAL A 216 10.06 2.78 -4.28
N TRP A 217 10.94 3.47 -3.56
CA TRP A 217 12.28 3.80 -4.01
C TRP A 217 13.31 2.92 -3.29
N LYS A 218 13.99 2.07 -4.05
CA LYS A 218 15.06 1.18 -3.56
C LYS A 218 16.32 2.00 -3.32
N LEU A 219 16.82 1.97 -2.10
CA LEU A 219 17.99 2.76 -1.71
C LEU A 219 19.31 1.99 -1.95
N PHE A 220 19.33 0.69 -1.60
CA PHE A 220 20.45 -0.25 -1.80
C PHE A 220 20.03 -1.70 -1.55
#